data_0b0ed002592928f45561fba825c5929e
#
_entry.id   0b0ed002592928f45561fba825c5929e
#
_cell.length_a   1.000
_cell.length_b   1.000
_cell.length_c   1.000
_cell.angle_alpha   90.00
_cell.angle_beta   90.00
_cell.angle_gamma   90.00
#
_symmetry.space_group_name_H-M   'P 1'
#
loop_
_entity.id
_entity.type
_entity.pdbx_description
1 polymer ?
#
loop_
_entity_poly.entity_id
_entity_poly.type
_entity_poly.pdbx_seq_one_letter_code
_entity_poly.pdbx_strand_id
1 'polypeptide(L)'
;LTRKRIYQIAKELGVSSKELIEKLDEMGMTGLKAANTVDEEEYALIVNLYQEEATAPVKKEEPKPVEEPPAKPVKEGIPRPPIVSVLGHIDHGKTTLLDAIRHSHLAAKEAGGITQGIAAYQADLHGKRITFIDTPGHKAFTGMRARGAKATDIAILVVAADDGIMAQTREAIDHIHAAKIPMLVAINKIDKANANVDKVMNDLTKEGLTPEAWGGDTITVPISALKGEHIEDLLEMILLVAEMEDLRADPEGELEAIIIES
;
A
#
# COMPACT_ATOMS: atom_id res chain seq x y z
N LEU A 1 -18.75 16.81 -1.02
CA LEU A 1 -17.72 16.94 -2.06
C LEU A 1 -16.99 15.62 -2.14
N THR A 2 -17.25 14.84 -3.18
CA THR A 2 -16.66 13.51 -3.36
C THR A 2 -15.25 13.69 -3.91
N ARG A 3 -14.24 13.55 -3.07
CA ARG A 3 -12.84 13.54 -3.51
C ARG A 3 -12.51 12.16 -4.08
N LYS A 4 -11.98 12.10 -5.30
CA LYS A 4 -11.51 10.86 -5.92
C LYS A 4 -9.99 10.82 -5.92
N ARG A 5 -9.41 9.63 -5.79
CA ARG A 5 -7.96 9.43 -5.88
C ARG A 5 -7.53 9.26 -7.33
N ILE A 6 -6.33 9.70 -7.69
CA ILE A 6 -5.80 9.63 -9.06
C ILE A 6 -5.83 8.21 -9.61
N TYR A 7 -5.52 7.17 -8.81
CA TYR A 7 -5.58 5.79 -9.27
C TYR A 7 -7.02 5.33 -9.62
N GLN A 8 -8.05 5.86 -8.91
CA GLN A 8 -9.45 5.56 -9.23
C GLN A 8 -9.85 6.17 -10.57
N ILE A 9 -9.36 7.36 -10.85
CA ILE A 9 -9.56 8.06 -12.12
C ILE A 9 -8.86 7.30 -13.26
N ALA A 10 -7.62 6.86 -13.03
CA ALA A 10 -6.88 6.04 -13.99
C ALA A 10 -7.64 4.74 -14.32
N LYS A 11 -8.20 4.06 -13.31
CA LYS A 11 -9.03 2.87 -13.47
C LYS A 11 -10.32 3.16 -14.28
N GLU A 12 -10.98 4.29 -14.02
CA GLU A 12 -12.18 4.73 -14.77
C GLU A 12 -11.86 5.06 -16.24
N LEU A 13 -10.67 5.62 -16.50
CA LEU A 13 -10.20 5.95 -17.84
C LEU A 13 -9.56 4.76 -18.58
N GLY A 14 -9.33 3.63 -17.90
CA GLY A 14 -8.72 2.42 -18.48
C GLY A 14 -7.23 2.54 -18.76
N VAL A 15 -6.52 3.42 -18.04
CA VAL A 15 -5.08 3.67 -18.16
C VAL A 15 -4.34 3.33 -16.87
N SER A 16 -3.01 3.16 -16.94
CA SER A 16 -2.23 2.97 -15.72
C SER A 16 -2.12 4.26 -14.92
N SER A 17 -2.02 4.15 -13.59
CA SER A 17 -1.84 5.33 -12.73
C SER A 17 -0.57 6.11 -13.08
N LYS A 18 0.44 5.42 -13.58
CA LYS A 18 1.71 6.01 -14.01
C LYS A 18 1.54 6.87 -15.27
N GLU A 19 0.88 6.33 -16.29
CA GLU A 19 0.57 7.07 -17.53
C GLU A 19 -0.27 8.32 -17.25
N LEU A 20 -1.26 8.20 -16.34
CA LEU A 20 -2.08 9.34 -15.96
C LEU A 20 -1.25 10.43 -15.26
N ILE A 21 -0.35 10.05 -14.35
CA ILE A 21 0.51 11.01 -13.63
C ILE A 21 1.50 11.68 -14.59
N GLU A 22 2.17 10.93 -15.47
CA GLU A 22 3.09 11.47 -16.46
C GLU A 22 2.38 12.52 -17.33
N LYS A 23 1.16 12.24 -17.74
CA LYS A 23 0.36 13.15 -18.55
C LYS A 23 -0.09 14.40 -17.79
N LEU A 24 -0.42 14.25 -16.50
CA LEU A 24 -0.75 15.40 -15.64
C LEU A 24 0.48 16.28 -15.37
N ASP A 25 1.67 15.68 -15.24
CA ASP A 25 2.92 16.41 -15.12
C ASP A 25 3.25 17.24 -16.39
N GLU A 26 3.03 16.67 -17.59
CA GLU A 26 3.18 17.38 -18.88
C GLU A 26 2.24 18.60 -19.00
N MET A 27 1.09 18.55 -18.33
CA MET A 27 0.08 19.60 -18.32
C MET A 27 0.31 20.66 -17.22
N GLY A 28 1.42 20.53 -16.47
CA GLY A 28 1.80 21.48 -15.43
C GLY A 28 1.24 21.18 -14.04
N MET A 29 0.55 20.04 -13.84
CA MET A 29 0.10 19.55 -12.54
C MET A 29 1.19 18.68 -11.91
N THR A 30 2.34 19.27 -11.63
CA THR A 30 3.52 18.55 -11.14
C THR A 30 3.40 18.11 -9.69
N GLY A 31 4.04 16.99 -9.34
CA GLY A 31 4.11 16.48 -7.96
C GLY A 31 2.90 15.66 -7.51
N LEU A 32 2.03 15.26 -8.43
CA LEU A 32 0.91 14.36 -8.14
C LEU A 32 1.40 12.92 -8.02
N LYS A 33 0.85 12.19 -7.04
CA LYS A 33 1.08 10.74 -6.85
C LYS A 33 -0.24 9.99 -7.01
N ALA A 34 -0.17 8.71 -7.35
CA ALA A 34 -1.34 7.88 -7.59
C ALA A 34 -2.35 7.84 -6.42
N ALA A 35 -1.85 8.01 -5.20
CA ALA A 35 -2.65 8.03 -3.99
C ALA A 35 -3.27 9.41 -3.67
N ASN A 36 -2.79 10.50 -4.30
CA ASN A 36 -3.33 11.84 -4.07
C ASN A 36 -4.81 11.92 -4.47
N THR A 37 -5.55 12.74 -3.73
CA THR A 37 -6.96 13.03 -4.01
C THR A 37 -7.06 14.31 -4.80
N VAL A 38 -7.91 14.32 -5.80
CA VAL A 38 -8.28 15.48 -6.61
C VAL A 38 -9.71 15.90 -6.27
N ASP A 39 -10.00 17.18 -6.42
CA ASP A 39 -11.35 17.70 -6.23
C ASP A 39 -12.22 17.49 -7.49
N GLU A 40 -13.48 17.90 -7.41
CA GLU A 40 -14.47 17.68 -8.47
C GLU A 40 -14.18 18.51 -9.73
N GLU A 41 -13.54 19.68 -9.57
CA GLU A 41 -13.14 20.55 -10.67
C GLU A 41 -11.90 19.97 -11.39
N GLU A 42 -10.91 19.53 -10.65
CA GLU A 42 -9.71 18.85 -11.16
C GLU A 42 -10.09 17.53 -11.86
N TYR A 43 -11.01 16.74 -11.27
CA TYR A 43 -11.52 15.52 -11.88
C TYR A 43 -12.19 15.79 -13.24
N ALA A 44 -13.05 16.80 -13.32
CA ALA A 44 -13.72 17.16 -14.56
C ALA A 44 -12.73 17.60 -15.65
N LEU A 45 -11.68 18.33 -15.29
CA LEU A 45 -10.60 18.73 -16.19
C LEU A 45 -9.85 17.50 -16.74
N ILE A 46 -9.46 16.57 -15.85
CA ILE A 46 -8.75 15.34 -16.24
C ILE A 46 -9.58 14.50 -17.22
N VAL A 47 -10.85 14.30 -16.94
CA VAL A 47 -11.75 13.49 -17.80
C VAL A 47 -11.97 14.16 -19.15
N ASN A 48 -12.20 15.49 -19.18
CA ASN A 48 -12.43 16.22 -20.44
C ASN A 48 -11.19 16.18 -21.34
N LEU A 49 -10.00 16.36 -20.80
CA LEU A 49 -8.74 16.31 -21.53
C LEU A 49 -8.49 14.92 -22.15
N TYR A 50 -8.79 13.87 -21.41
CA TYR A 50 -8.67 12.49 -21.92
C TYR A 50 -9.70 12.18 -23.01
N GLN A 51 -10.91 12.76 -22.93
CA GLN A 51 -11.95 12.60 -23.94
C GLN A 51 -11.68 13.42 -25.20
N GLU A 52 -11.10 14.60 -25.12
CA GLU A 52 -10.73 15.43 -26.28
C GLU A 52 -9.61 14.79 -27.10
N GLU A 53 -8.61 14.16 -26.47
CA GLU A 53 -7.57 13.44 -27.22
C GLU A 53 -8.04 12.14 -27.86
N ALA A 54 -9.01 11.45 -27.28
CA ALA A 54 -9.61 10.25 -27.88
C ALA A 54 -10.39 10.56 -29.19
N THR A 55 -10.74 11.82 -29.43
CA THR A 55 -11.50 12.26 -30.62
C THR A 55 -10.66 12.97 -31.68
N ALA A 56 -9.37 13.26 -31.43
CA ALA A 56 -8.48 13.90 -32.39
C ALA A 56 -7.83 12.88 -33.37
N PRO A 57 -7.80 13.12 -34.70
CA PRO A 57 -7.15 12.21 -35.63
C PRO A 57 -5.64 12.22 -35.45
N VAL A 58 -5.08 11.06 -35.21
CA VAL A 58 -3.63 10.80 -35.01
C VAL A 58 -2.83 11.32 -36.23
N LYS A 59 -2.19 12.47 -36.09
CA LYS A 59 -1.06 12.87 -36.94
C LYS A 59 0.19 12.20 -36.37
N LYS A 60 0.73 11.24 -37.09
CA LYS A 60 2.07 10.70 -36.85
C LYS A 60 3.08 11.80 -37.08
N GLU A 61 3.61 12.43 -36.04
CA GLU A 61 4.86 13.12 -36.06
C GLU A 61 5.97 12.16 -35.64
N GLU A 62 7.04 12.11 -36.45
CA GLU A 62 8.25 11.33 -36.14
C GLU A 62 8.89 11.86 -34.86
N PRO A 63 9.36 11.01 -33.95
CA PRO A 63 9.92 11.44 -32.68
C PRO A 63 11.26 12.14 -32.89
N LYS A 64 11.34 13.42 -32.52
CA LYS A 64 12.61 14.08 -32.23
C LYS A 64 13.20 13.43 -30.97
N PRO A 65 14.52 13.21 -30.90
CA PRO A 65 15.15 12.65 -29.69
C PRO A 65 15.03 13.65 -28.55
N VAL A 66 14.08 13.41 -27.67
CA VAL A 66 14.05 14.03 -26.34
C VAL A 66 15.00 13.20 -25.49
N GLU A 67 16.00 13.87 -24.88
CA GLU A 67 16.83 13.23 -23.84
C GLU A 67 15.90 12.79 -22.70
N GLU A 68 15.61 11.48 -22.67
CA GLU A 68 14.90 10.87 -21.55
C GLU A 68 15.71 11.10 -20.26
N PRO A 69 15.07 11.54 -19.15
CA PRO A 69 15.71 11.44 -17.85
C PRO A 69 16.14 9.96 -17.66
N PRO A 70 17.30 9.68 -17.01
CA PRO A 70 17.85 8.34 -16.97
C PRO A 70 16.79 7.36 -16.46
N ALA A 71 16.29 6.52 -17.37
CA ALA A 71 15.36 5.46 -17.06
C ALA A 71 15.96 4.63 -15.93
N LYS A 72 15.19 4.44 -14.84
CA LYS A 72 15.59 3.44 -13.82
C LYS A 72 15.88 2.15 -14.58
N PRO A 73 16.98 1.43 -14.27
CA PRO A 73 17.31 0.21 -14.97
C PRO A 73 16.10 -0.70 -15.00
N VAL A 74 15.67 -1.09 -16.20
CA VAL A 74 14.56 -2.02 -16.38
C VAL A 74 14.95 -3.30 -15.65
N LYS A 75 14.22 -3.60 -14.56
CA LYS A 75 14.46 -4.82 -13.79
C LYS A 75 14.12 -6.01 -14.69
N GLU A 76 15.07 -6.86 -14.98
CA GLU A 76 14.83 -8.11 -15.70
C GLU A 76 13.97 -9.04 -14.83
N GLY A 77 13.08 -9.83 -15.45
CA GLY A 77 12.22 -10.79 -14.74
C GLY A 77 10.72 -10.59 -14.98
N ILE A 78 9.93 -11.50 -14.42
CA ILE A 78 8.47 -11.47 -14.48
C ILE A 78 7.89 -10.78 -13.23
N PRO A 79 6.74 -10.07 -13.34
CA PRO A 79 6.06 -9.50 -12.19
C PRO A 79 5.72 -10.60 -11.16
N ARG A 80 5.98 -10.33 -9.89
CA ARG A 80 5.67 -11.25 -8.79
C ARG A 80 4.73 -10.63 -7.76
N PRO A 81 3.98 -11.45 -7.02
CA PRO A 81 3.17 -10.97 -5.91
C PRO A 81 4.01 -10.25 -4.85
N PRO A 82 3.51 -9.15 -4.27
CA PRO A 82 4.17 -8.50 -3.15
C PRO A 82 4.14 -9.39 -1.90
N ILE A 83 5.21 -9.30 -1.11
CA ILE A 83 5.31 -9.88 0.22
C ILE A 83 5.15 -8.76 1.23
N VAL A 84 4.16 -8.88 2.11
CA VAL A 84 3.71 -7.81 3.00
C VAL A 84 3.85 -8.24 4.45
N SER A 85 4.52 -7.44 5.29
CA SER A 85 4.54 -7.64 6.74
C SER A 85 3.51 -6.76 7.44
N VAL A 86 2.92 -7.28 8.53
CA VAL A 86 1.97 -6.55 9.37
C VAL A 86 2.61 -6.26 10.72
N LEU A 87 2.83 -5.00 11.01
CA LEU A 87 3.56 -4.51 12.18
C LEU A 87 2.67 -3.57 13.02
N GLY A 88 3.03 -3.36 14.27
CA GLY A 88 2.31 -2.45 15.17
C GLY A 88 2.16 -3.02 16.59
N HIS A 89 1.49 -2.27 17.46
CA HIS A 89 1.27 -2.65 18.85
C HIS A 89 0.41 -3.92 19.00
N ILE A 90 0.54 -4.66 20.12
CA ILE A 90 -0.13 -5.96 20.36
C ILE A 90 -1.63 -5.83 20.19
N ASP A 91 -2.27 -4.87 20.85
CA ASP A 91 -3.73 -4.72 20.92
C ASP A 91 -4.33 -3.86 19.78
N HIS A 92 -3.56 -3.49 18.77
CA HIS A 92 -4.03 -2.67 17.64
C HIS A 92 -4.81 -3.47 16.59
N GLY A 93 -4.96 -4.80 16.78
CA GLY A 93 -5.82 -5.64 15.96
C GLY A 93 -5.15 -6.19 14.70
N LYS A 94 -3.83 -6.44 14.72
CA LYS A 94 -3.10 -7.06 13.61
C LYS A 94 -3.68 -8.42 13.22
N THR A 95 -3.83 -9.33 14.19
CA THR A 95 -4.40 -10.66 13.96
C THR A 95 -5.83 -10.56 13.43
N THR A 96 -6.65 -9.65 14.00
CA THR A 96 -8.01 -9.41 13.53
C THR A 96 -8.02 -8.90 12.08
N LEU A 97 -7.08 -8.03 11.71
CA LEU A 97 -6.93 -7.57 10.32
C LEU A 97 -6.57 -8.74 9.40
N LEU A 98 -5.61 -9.57 9.79
CA LEU A 98 -5.19 -10.73 9.01
C LEU A 98 -6.32 -11.74 8.86
N ASP A 99 -7.11 -11.97 9.91
CA ASP A 99 -8.30 -12.81 9.87
C ASP A 99 -9.38 -12.22 8.94
N ALA A 100 -9.61 -10.90 9.01
CA ALA A 100 -10.54 -10.22 8.11
C ALA A 100 -10.13 -10.34 6.63
N ILE A 101 -8.84 -10.17 6.33
CA ILE A 101 -8.29 -10.37 4.99
C ILE A 101 -8.50 -11.82 4.54
N ARG A 102 -8.20 -12.79 5.42
CA ARG A 102 -8.39 -14.20 5.13
C ARG A 102 -9.86 -14.56 4.89
N HIS A 103 -10.79 -14.02 5.66
CA HIS A 103 -12.23 -14.29 5.53
C HIS A 103 -12.87 -13.57 4.35
N SER A 104 -12.39 -12.36 4.01
CA SER A 104 -12.92 -11.59 2.88
C SER A 104 -12.53 -12.19 1.52
N HIS A 105 -11.41 -12.94 1.44
CA HIS A 105 -10.88 -13.46 0.17
C HIS A 105 -10.65 -14.98 0.13
N LEU A 106 -10.93 -15.73 1.19
CA LEU A 106 -10.78 -17.18 1.25
C LEU A 106 -12.11 -17.87 1.58
N ALA A 107 -12.96 -18.05 0.60
CA ALA A 107 -13.96 -19.12 0.59
C ALA A 107 -13.29 -20.47 0.30
N ALA A 108 -12.21 -20.85 1.00
CA ALA A 108 -11.61 -22.17 0.87
C ALA A 108 -10.80 -22.55 2.12
N LYS A 109 -11.45 -23.36 2.97
CA LYS A 109 -10.88 -24.45 3.78
C LYS A 109 -9.54 -24.21 4.48
N GLU A 110 -9.60 -23.85 5.79
CA GLU A 110 -8.76 -24.56 6.76
C GLU A 110 -9.38 -24.50 8.15
N ALA A 111 -9.51 -25.67 8.79
CA ALA A 111 -10.01 -25.83 10.13
C ALA A 111 -8.88 -25.55 11.13
N GLY A 112 -9.13 -24.68 12.12
CA GLY A 112 -8.31 -24.54 13.32
C GLY A 112 -7.55 -23.22 13.43
N GLY A 113 -8.25 -22.14 13.81
CA GLY A 113 -7.59 -20.86 14.09
C GLY A 113 -6.87 -20.86 15.43
N ILE A 114 -5.54 -20.79 15.43
CA ILE A 114 -4.69 -20.06 16.39
C ILE A 114 -3.27 -20.01 15.79
N THR A 115 -2.75 -18.81 15.49
CA THR A 115 -1.39 -18.61 14.98
C THR A 115 -0.42 -18.57 16.16
N GLN A 116 0.38 -19.61 16.35
CA GLN A 116 1.47 -19.67 17.33
C GLN A 116 2.86 -19.66 16.68
N GLY A 117 2.97 -19.44 15.35
CA GLY A 117 4.21 -19.33 14.61
C GLY A 117 4.09 -18.28 13.52
N ILE A 118 5.21 -17.95 12.87
CA ILE A 118 5.15 -17.07 11.68
C ILE A 118 4.35 -17.82 10.61
N ALA A 119 3.17 -17.31 10.30
CA ALA A 119 2.34 -17.84 9.24
C ALA A 119 2.45 -16.95 8.01
N ALA A 120 2.82 -17.54 6.88
CA ALA A 120 2.69 -16.89 5.58
C ALA A 120 1.39 -17.39 4.92
N TYR A 121 0.58 -16.49 4.39
CA TYR A 121 -0.59 -16.85 3.62
C TYR A 121 -0.79 -15.91 2.43
N GLN A 122 -1.53 -16.35 1.44
CA GLN A 122 -1.83 -15.56 0.25
C GLN A 122 -3.31 -15.16 0.25
N ALA A 123 -3.55 -13.89 -0.05
CA ALA A 123 -4.87 -13.37 -0.40
C ALA A 123 -4.91 -13.06 -1.89
N ASP A 124 -6.07 -13.16 -2.50
CA ASP A 124 -6.33 -12.80 -3.89
C ASP A 124 -7.30 -11.62 -3.94
N LEU A 125 -6.94 -10.59 -4.68
CA LEU A 125 -7.81 -9.47 -4.98
C LEU A 125 -7.85 -9.27 -6.50
N HIS A 126 -9.00 -9.49 -7.11
CA HIS A 126 -9.22 -9.34 -8.55
C HIS A 126 -8.21 -10.13 -9.42
N GLY A 127 -7.79 -11.32 -8.97
CA GLY A 127 -6.80 -12.16 -9.65
C GLY A 127 -5.34 -11.76 -9.41
N LYS A 128 -5.07 -10.71 -8.61
CA LYS A 128 -3.73 -10.33 -8.15
C LYS A 128 -3.49 -10.90 -6.75
N ARG A 129 -2.41 -11.64 -6.56
CA ARG A 129 -2.07 -12.27 -5.28
C ARG A 129 -1.20 -11.35 -4.42
N ILE A 130 -1.44 -11.38 -3.12
CA ILE A 130 -0.66 -10.69 -2.10
C ILE A 130 -0.25 -11.75 -1.07
N THR A 131 1.03 -11.82 -0.71
CA THR A 131 1.53 -12.73 0.34
C THR A 131 1.72 -11.94 1.62
N PHE A 132 1.05 -12.35 2.69
CA PHE A 132 1.19 -11.75 4.02
C PHE A 132 2.08 -12.61 4.90
N ILE A 133 2.96 -11.96 5.66
CA ILE A 133 3.76 -12.57 6.72
C ILE A 133 3.24 -12.02 8.05
N ASP A 134 2.65 -12.89 8.87
CA ASP A 134 2.25 -12.55 10.22
C ASP A 134 3.48 -12.61 11.14
N THR A 135 3.79 -11.47 11.76
CA THR A 135 4.88 -11.40 12.74
C THR A 135 4.31 -11.23 14.14
N PRO A 136 4.65 -12.12 15.09
CA PRO A 136 4.16 -12.03 16.47
C PRO A 136 4.49 -10.66 17.09
N GLY A 137 3.47 -9.97 17.62
CA GLY A 137 3.59 -8.61 18.16
C GLY A 137 4.33 -8.51 19.51
N HIS A 138 4.83 -9.62 20.07
CA HIS A 138 5.39 -9.62 21.43
C HIS A 138 6.84 -9.10 21.47
N LYS A 139 7.21 -8.34 22.53
CA LYS A 139 8.57 -7.80 22.76
C LYS A 139 9.71 -8.82 22.64
N ALA A 140 9.43 -10.11 22.90
CA ALA A 140 10.41 -11.19 22.79
C ALA A 140 10.89 -11.45 21.35
N PHE A 141 10.22 -10.91 20.33
CA PHE A 141 10.45 -11.23 18.92
C PHE A 141 11.00 -10.05 18.09
N THR A 142 11.70 -9.11 18.70
CA THR A 142 12.34 -7.97 18.02
C THR A 142 13.24 -8.44 16.85
N GLY A 143 13.99 -9.52 17.04
CA GLY A 143 14.82 -10.12 16.00
C GLY A 143 14.01 -10.71 14.83
N MET A 144 12.80 -11.21 15.09
CA MET A 144 11.90 -11.73 14.04
C MET A 144 11.26 -10.60 13.24
N ARG A 145 10.89 -9.48 13.90
CA ARG A 145 10.39 -8.28 13.22
C ARG A 145 11.42 -7.68 12.27
N ALA A 146 12.67 -7.59 12.70
CA ALA A 146 13.77 -7.09 11.85
C ALA A 146 14.07 -8.02 10.67
N ARG A 147 13.94 -9.35 10.83
CA ARG A 147 14.09 -10.32 9.73
C ARG A 147 12.86 -10.33 8.83
N GLY A 148 11.66 -10.26 9.41
CA GLY A 148 10.40 -10.16 8.65
C GLY A 148 10.40 -8.93 7.75
N ALA A 149 10.77 -7.75 8.27
CA ALA A 149 10.87 -6.52 7.48
C ALA A 149 11.89 -6.61 6.34
N LYS A 150 13.01 -7.34 6.53
CA LYS A 150 14.01 -7.56 5.46
C LYS A 150 13.54 -8.55 4.38
N ALA A 151 12.59 -9.41 4.72
CA ALA A 151 12.04 -10.44 3.82
C ALA A 151 10.81 -9.94 3.06
N THR A 152 10.35 -8.71 3.32
CA THR A 152 9.11 -8.16 2.77
C THR A 152 9.38 -6.95 1.89
N ASP A 153 8.49 -6.74 0.94
CA ASP A 153 8.55 -5.63 -0.01
C ASP A 153 7.83 -4.40 0.51
N ILE A 154 6.79 -4.62 1.31
CA ILE A 154 5.90 -3.57 1.82
C ILE A 154 5.58 -3.88 3.28
N ALA A 155 5.49 -2.86 4.12
CA ALA A 155 5.06 -2.98 5.49
C ALA A 155 3.71 -2.28 5.72
N ILE A 156 2.81 -2.93 6.47
CA ILE A 156 1.59 -2.33 7.00
C ILE A 156 1.80 -2.04 8.48
N LEU A 157 1.74 -0.77 8.84
CA LEU A 157 1.74 -0.32 10.22
C LEU A 157 0.30 -0.21 10.71
N VAL A 158 -0.11 -1.06 11.64
CA VAL A 158 -1.46 -1.03 12.22
C VAL A 158 -1.47 -0.17 13.47
N VAL A 159 -2.29 0.89 13.46
CA VAL A 159 -2.47 1.82 14.59
C VAL A 159 -3.95 1.87 14.95
N ALA A 160 -4.29 1.67 16.22
CA ALA A 160 -5.66 1.75 16.65
C ALA A 160 -6.13 3.21 16.81
N ALA A 161 -7.32 3.54 16.27
CA ALA A 161 -7.87 4.89 16.28
C ALA A 161 -8.26 5.38 17.69
N ASP A 162 -8.45 4.46 18.64
CA ASP A 162 -8.79 4.76 20.03
C ASP A 162 -7.55 4.97 20.93
N ASP A 163 -6.40 4.34 20.58
CA ASP A 163 -5.19 4.38 21.40
C ASP A 163 -4.12 5.35 20.83
N GLY A 164 -3.96 5.41 19.51
CA GLY A 164 -2.93 6.21 18.85
C GLY A 164 -1.56 5.53 18.81
N ILE A 165 -0.48 6.32 18.74
CA ILE A 165 0.89 5.82 18.62
C ILE A 165 1.45 5.43 19.97
N MET A 166 1.79 4.15 20.11
CA MET A 166 2.39 3.55 21.30
C MET A 166 3.91 3.34 21.12
N ALA A 167 4.63 3.01 22.23
CA ALA A 167 6.06 2.78 22.18
C ALA A 167 6.47 1.67 21.17
N GLN A 168 5.69 0.60 21.07
CA GLN A 168 5.94 -0.48 20.10
C GLN A 168 5.62 -0.06 18.66
N THR A 169 4.72 0.92 18.46
CA THR A 169 4.45 1.50 17.16
C THR A 169 5.66 2.27 16.66
N ARG A 170 6.32 3.06 17.53
CA ARG A 170 7.58 3.76 17.20
C ARG A 170 8.70 2.79 16.84
N GLU A 171 8.87 1.74 17.67
CA GLU A 171 9.85 0.67 17.37
C GLU A 171 9.59 0.04 15.98
N ALA A 172 8.31 -0.18 15.61
CA ALA A 172 7.96 -0.70 14.30
C ALA A 172 8.29 0.29 13.18
N ILE A 173 8.04 1.58 13.36
CA ILE A 173 8.41 2.64 12.41
C ILE A 173 9.92 2.64 12.18
N ASP A 174 10.73 2.61 13.26
CA ASP A 174 12.19 2.57 13.17
C ASP A 174 12.68 1.35 12.39
N HIS A 175 12.08 0.17 12.60
CA HIS A 175 12.43 -1.05 11.88
C HIS A 175 12.09 -0.96 10.38
N ILE A 176 10.94 -0.38 10.03
CA ILE A 176 10.52 -0.20 8.63
C ILE A 176 11.48 0.77 7.94
N HIS A 177 11.80 1.91 8.57
CA HIS A 177 12.74 2.88 8.04
C HIS A 177 14.15 2.28 7.87
N ALA A 178 14.62 1.49 8.84
CA ALA A 178 15.92 0.80 8.75
C ALA A 178 15.96 -0.23 7.61
N ALA A 179 14.82 -0.86 7.30
CA ALA A 179 14.69 -1.79 6.19
C ALA A 179 14.54 -1.09 4.83
N LYS A 180 14.23 0.22 4.81
CA LYS A 180 14.01 1.03 3.61
C LYS A 180 12.91 0.49 2.70
N ILE A 181 11.88 -0.09 3.27
CA ILE A 181 10.71 -0.59 2.53
C ILE A 181 9.56 0.42 2.59
N PRO A 182 8.72 0.49 1.56
CA PRO A 182 7.51 1.32 1.58
C PRO A 182 6.58 0.92 2.73
N MET A 183 5.90 1.90 3.32
CA MET A 183 5.02 1.72 4.45
C MET A 183 3.63 2.28 4.15
N LEU A 184 2.59 1.48 4.46
CA LEU A 184 1.21 1.94 4.57
C LEU A 184 0.78 1.93 6.02
N VAL A 185 -0.07 2.87 6.41
CA VAL A 185 -0.65 2.92 7.76
C VAL A 185 -2.12 2.53 7.70
N ALA A 186 -2.48 1.44 8.37
CA ALA A 186 -3.87 1.04 8.60
C ALA A 186 -4.33 1.57 9.95
N ILE A 187 -5.20 2.59 9.93
CA ILE A 187 -5.80 3.16 11.16
C ILE A 187 -7.02 2.31 11.48
N ASN A 188 -6.84 1.36 12.40
CA ASN A 188 -7.84 0.34 12.73
C ASN A 188 -8.78 0.78 13.85
N LYS A 189 -9.88 0.04 14.04
CA LYS A 189 -10.90 0.23 15.07
C LYS A 189 -11.70 1.55 14.92
N ILE A 190 -11.94 1.98 13.67
CA ILE A 190 -12.78 3.17 13.42
C ILE A 190 -14.23 2.99 13.87
N ASP A 191 -14.64 1.74 14.11
CA ASP A 191 -15.97 1.36 14.63
C ASP A 191 -16.19 1.70 16.11
N LYS A 192 -15.13 2.00 16.86
CA LYS A 192 -15.24 2.35 18.27
C LYS A 192 -15.75 3.78 18.48
N ALA A 193 -16.57 4.00 19.51
CA ALA A 193 -17.15 5.30 19.83
C ALA A 193 -16.11 6.38 20.20
N ASN A 194 -14.93 5.96 20.70
CA ASN A 194 -13.81 6.84 21.05
C ASN A 194 -12.72 6.88 19.96
N ALA A 195 -13.00 6.34 18.76
CA ALA A 195 -12.07 6.41 17.65
C ALA A 195 -11.85 7.86 17.20
N ASN A 196 -10.59 8.24 16.99
CA ASN A 196 -10.22 9.57 16.52
C ASN A 196 -9.09 9.45 15.47
N VAL A 197 -9.49 9.37 14.21
CA VAL A 197 -8.58 9.24 13.07
C VAL A 197 -7.66 10.46 12.94
N ASP A 198 -8.22 11.68 13.10
CA ASP A 198 -7.44 12.92 12.97
C ASP A 198 -6.36 13.03 14.05
N LYS A 199 -6.64 12.57 15.27
CA LYS A 199 -5.62 12.49 16.34
C LYS A 199 -4.48 11.58 15.93
N VAL A 200 -4.78 10.40 15.38
CA VAL A 200 -3.74 9.45 14.92
C VAL A 200 -2.93 10.05 13.79
N MET A 201 -3.55 10.71 12.81
CA MET A 201 -2.87 11.40 11.71
C MET A 201 -1.92 12.49 12.22
N ASN A 202 -2.36 13.28 13.23
CA ASN A 202 -1.53 14.26 13.90
C ASN A 202 -0.31 13.62 14.60
N ASP A 203 -0.52 12.49 15.28
CA ASP A 203 0.54 11.80 15.97
C ASP A 203 1.53 11.15 14.99
N LEU A 204 1.06 10.62 13.86
CA LEU A 204 1.90 10.14 12.76
C LEU A 204 2.81 11.26 12.20
N THR A 205 2.24 12.45 11.99
CA THR A 205 3.01 13.62 11.52
C THR A 205 4.15 14.00 12.47
N LYS A 206 3.96 13.87 13.79
CA LYS A 206 5.01 14.09 14.79
C LYS A 206 6.16 13.06 14.70
N GLU A 207 5.85 11.86 14.22
CA GLU A 207 6.85 10.80 13.97
C GLU A 207 7.45 10.90 12.55
N GLY A 208 7.19 11.99 11.81
CA GLY A 208 7.71 12.21 10.46
C GLY A 208 6.90 11.54 9.33
N LEU A 209 5.74 10.97 9.66
CA LEU A 209 4.86 10.28 8.73
C LEU A 209 3.65 11.17 8.40
N THR A 210 3.85 12.11 7.48
CA THR A 210 2.76 13.02 7.09
C THR A 210 1.78 12.28 6.17
N PRO A 211 0.48 12.20 6.52
CA PRO A 211 -0.53 11.58 5.69
C PRO A 211 -0.67 12.23 4.31
N GLU A 212 -0.98 11.43 3.29
CA GLU A 212 -1.27 11.94 1.93
C GLU A 212 -2.42 12.95 1.89
N ALA A 213 -3.46 12.76 2.73
CA ALA A 213 -4.57 13.69 2.85
C ALA A 213 -4.16 15.11 3.30
N TRP A 214 -2.97 15.24 3.89
CA TRP A 214 -2.37 16.51 4.34
C TRP A 214 -1.16 16.93 3.49
N GLY A 215 -1.03 16.33 2.28
CA GLY A 215 0.03 16.66 1.33
C GLY A 215 1.37 15.96 1.59
N GLY A 216 1.39 14.92 2.43
CA GLY A 216 2.56 14.09 2.68
C GLY A 216 2.64 12.87 1.77
N ASP A 217 3.56 11.97 2.10
CA ASP A 217 3.88 10.76 1.34
C ASP A 217 3.35 9.47 1.97
N THR A 218 2.79 9.55 3.18
CA THR A 218 2.35 8.37 3.93
C THR A 218 0.92 8.01 3.55
N ILE A 219 0.74 6.85 2.92
CA ILE A 219 -0.60 6.33 2.61
C ILE A 219 -1.26 5.89 3.91
N THR A 220 -2.45 6.45 4.19
CA THR A 220 -3.23 6.12 5.38
C THR A 220 -4.61 5.60 4.97
N VAL A 221 -5.01 4.45 5.53
CA VAL A 221 -6.32 3.85 5.27
C VAL A 221 -7.04 3.62 6.60
N PRO A 222 -8.09 4.36 6.90
CA PRO A 222 -8.96 4.09 8.05
C PRO A 222 -9.78 2.82 7.81
N ILE A 223 -9.72 1.86 8.74
CA ILE A 223 -10.37 0.54 8.61
C ILE A 223 -11.08 0.11 9.89
N SER A 224 -12.05 -0.79 9.75
CA SER A 224 -12.50 -1.64 10.85
C SER A 224 -12.26 -3.10 10.50
N ALA A 225 -11.20 -3.67 11.05
CA ALA A 225 -10.89 -5.09 10.87
C ALA A 225 -12.00 -5.98 11.44
N LEU A 226 -12.65 -5.56 12.53
CA LEU A 226 -13.75 -6.31 13.17
C LEU A 226 -15.01 -6.37 12.30
N LYS A 227 -15.33 -5.26 11.61
CA LYS A 227 -16.51 -5.20 10.74
C LYS A 227 -16.22 -5.49 9.27
N GLY A 228 -14.94 -5.61 8.88
CA GLY A 228 -14.53 -5.76 7.50
C GLY A 228 -14.64 -4.49 6.66
N GLU A 229 -14.79 -3.31 7.30
CA GLU A 229 -14.92 -2.04 6.61
C GLU A 229 -13.56 -1.58 6.06
N HIS A 230 -13.52 -1.16 4.78
CA HIS A 230 -12.35 -0.63 4.07
C HIS A 230 -11.14 -1.59 3.96
N ILE A 231 -11.36 -2.91 4.11
CA ILE A 231 -10.30 -3.92 3.93
C ILE A 231 -9.91 -4.02 2.47
N GLU A 232 -10.87 -3.97 1.55
CA GLU A 232 -10.63 -3.99 0.12
C GLU A 232 -9.81 -2.76 -0.32
N ASP A 233 -10.15 -1.57 0.19
CA ASP A 233 -9.41 -0.33 -0.06
C ASP A 233 -7.94 -0.46 0.38
N LEU A 234 -7.69 -1.09 1.54
CA LEU A 234 -6.34 -1.36 2.01
C LEU A 234 -5.57 -2.29 1.06
N LEU A 235 -6.21 -3.36 0.58
CA LEU A 235 -5.59 -4.30 -0.35
C LEU A 235 -5.31 -3.65 -1.71
N GLU A 236 -6.21 -2.78 -2.21
CA GLU A 236 -5.98 -2.00 -3.42
C GLU A 236 -4.77 -1.07 -3.28
N MET A 237 -4.60 -0.42 -2.10
CA MET A 237 -3.42 0.42 -1.83
C MET A 237 -2.13 -0.38 -1.80
N ILE A 238 -2.13 -1.59 -1.25
CA ILE A 238 -0.97 -2.48 -1.27
C ILE A 238 -0.58 -2.82 -2.71
N LEU A 239 -1.56 -3.19 -3.55
CA LEU A 239 -1.30 -3.51 -4.95
C LEU A 239 -0.79 -2.29 -5.74
N LEU A 240 -1.30 -1.09 -5.44
CA LEU A 240 -0.83 0.14 -6.04
C LEU A 240 0.64 0.41 -5.70
N VAL A 241 1.01 0.30 -4.42
CA VAL A 241 2.42 0.45 -4.00
C VAL A 241 3.31 -0.60 -4.64
N ALA A 242 2.85 -1.86 -4.71
CA ALA A 242 3.58 -2.95 -5.36
C ALA A 242 3.83 -2.68 -6.85
N GLU A 243 2.87 -2.08 -7.55
CA GLU A 243 3.00 -1.68 -8.95
C GLU A 243 4.01 -0.53 -9.13
N MET A 244 4.01 0.44 -8.22
CA MET A 244 4.98 1.54 -8.22
C MET A 244 6.42 1.07 -7.96
N GLU A 245 6.59 0.04 -7.12
CA GLU A 245 7.90 -0.58 -6.83
C GLU A 245 8.41 -1.51 -7.93
N ASP A 246 7.58 -1.83 -8.94
CA ASP A 246 7.88 -2.75 -10.05
C ASP A 246 8.55 -4.04 -9.55
N LEU A 247 7.78 -4.80 -8.73
CA LEU A 247 8.27 -6.02 -8.10
C LEU A 247 8.41 -7.15 -9.11
N ARG A 248 9.64 -7.57 -9.38
CA ARG A 248 9.96 -8.62 -10.36
C ARG A 248 10.79 -9.73 -9.74
N ALA A 249 10.73 -10.91 -10.32
CA ALA A 249 11.59 -12.05 -9.99
C ALA A 249 12.05 -12.73 -11.27
N ASP A 250 13.28 -13.22 -11.23
CA ASP A 250 13.82 -14.10 -12.26
C ASP A 250 13.53 -15.57 -11.86
N PRO A 251 12.63 -16.28 -12.56
CA PRO A 251 12.29 -17.66 -12.23
C PRO A 251 13.41 -18.66 -12.55
N GLU A 252 14.39 -18.28 -13.37
CA GLU A 252 15.55 -19.11 -13.75
C GLU A 252 16.83 -18.70 -13.01
N GLY A 253 16.74 -17.66 -12.15
CA GLY A 253 17.84 -17.17 -11.34
C GLY A 253 18.23 -18.12 -10.19
N GLU A 254 19.31 -17.77 -9.48
CA GLU A 254 19.72 -18.49 -8.28
C GLU A 254 18.63 -18.40 -7.19
N LEU A 255 18.43 -19.52 -6.46
CA LEU A 255 17.46 -19.58 -5.37
C LEU A 255 17.97 -18.75 -4.19
N GLU A 256 17.26 -17.69 -3.87
CA GLU A 256 17.43 -16.93 -2.64
C GLU A 256 16.33 -17.28 -1.64
N ALA A 257 16.69 -17.58 -0.40
CA ALA A 257 15.75 -17.88 0.67
C ALA A 257 16.13 -17.18 1.97
N ILE A 258 15.13 -16.68 2.69
CA ILE A 258 15.31 -16.08 4.01
C ILE A 258 14.65 -16.98 5.05
N ILE A 259 15.44 -17.45 6.03
CA ILE A 259 14.91 -18.20 7.18
C ILE A 259 14.26 -17.21 8.14
N ILE A 260 12.95 -17.32 8.27
CA ILE A 260 12.14 -16.46 9.14
C ILE A 260 12.08 -17.03 10.55
N GLU A 261 11.91 -18.35 10.66
CA GLU A 261 11.86 -19.10 11.93
C GLU A 261 12.60 -20.44 11.79
N SER A 262 13.25 -20.91 12.88
CA SER A 262 13.95 -22.20 12.93
C SER A 262 13.75 -22.87 14.28
#